data_1d3fedb6ad44c811747f80b76ed07641
#
_entry.id   1d3fedb6ad44c811747f80b76ed07641
#
_cell.length_a   1.000
_cell.length_b   1.000
_cell.length_c   1.000
_cell.angle_alpha   90.00
_cell.angle_beta   90.00
_cell.angle_gamma   90.00
#
_symmetry.space_group_name_H-M   'P 1'
#
loop_
_entity.id
_entity.type
_entity.pdbx_description
1 polymer ?
#
loop_
_entity_poly.entity_id
_entity_poly.type
_entity_poly.pdbx_seq_one_letter_code
_entity_poly.pdbx_strand_id
1 'polypeptide(L)'
;MTAKEPVAGLDQPFSSDDATATPWADARQQLDKAEVYWLSTVRPDGRPHVTPLVSVWMDDSLYFVTGNSERKADNLAQNSYCIITTGCNRLSEALDLVVEGDAAMVSDHAVLKRVSERFGAKYDSPFRFKVPDFAAYGEGGKNLVYQVAPKRAFAYGRGAQYSATRYRF
;
A
#
# COMPACT_ATOMS: atom_id res chain seq x y z
N MET A 1 8.24 -8.38 18.30
CA MET A 1 7.30 -9.46 17.92
C MET A 1 7.54 -9.70 16.44
N THR A 2 7.97 -10.90 16.04
CA THR A 2 8.06 -11.26 14.63
C THR A 2 6.63 -11.29 14.07
N ALA A 3 6.39 -10.49 13.04
CA ALA A 3 5.10 -10.50 12.36
C ALA A 3 4.80 -11.92 11.87
N LYS A 4 3.55 -12.33 12.03
CA LYS A 4 3.10 -13.63 11.54
C LYS A 4 3.11 -13.60 10.01
N GLU A 5 3.92 -14.45 9.39
CA GLU A 5 3.89 -14.60 7.94
C GLU A 5 2.48 -15.02 7.49
N PRO A 6 1.92 -14.38 6.46
CA PRO A 6 0.58 -14.74 5.97
C PRO A 6 0.59 -16.10 5.30
N VAL A 7 -0.56 -16.74 5.32
CA VAL A 7 -0.78 -17.99 4.58
C VAL A 7 -1.00 -17.66 3.11
N ALA A 8 -0.06 -18.07 2.25
CA ALA A 8 -0.18 -17.96 0.80
C ALA A 8 -0.95 -19.17 0.24
N GLY A 9 -1.90 -18.91 -0.64
CA GLY A 9 -2.66 -19.95 -1.37
C GLY A 9 -2.79 -19.59 -2.84
N LEU A 10 -2.47 -20.55 -3.72
CA LEU A 10 -2.69 -20.42 -5.16
C LEU A 10 -4.19 -20.50 -5.45
N ASP A 11 -4.70 -19.59 -6.25
CA ASP A 11 -6.06 -19.62 -6.79
C ASP A 11 -6.02 -20.38 -8.13
N GLN A 12 -6.15 -21.70 -8.05
CA GLN A 12 -5.93 -22.60 -9.18
C GLN A 12 -6.79 -22.27 -10.41
N PRO A 13 -8.10 -21.93 -10.29
CA PRO A 13 -8.94 -21.57 -11.42
C PRO A 13 -8.44 -20.37 -12.24
N PHE A 14 -7.59 -19.53 -11.65
CA PHE A 14 -7.01 -18.32 -12.25
C PHE A 14 -5.50 -18.41 -12.44
N SER A 15 -4.97 -19.63 -12.43
CA SER A 15 -3.53 -19.89 -12.58
C SER A 15 -3.29 -20.95 -13.65
N SER A 16 -2.10 -20.93 -14.25
CA SER A 16 -1.65 -22.03 -15.13
C SER A 16 -1.53 -23.33 -14.32
N ASP A 17 -1.66 -24.48 -15.00
CA ASP A 17 -1.67 -25.78 -14.34
C ASP A 17 -0.43 -26.05 -13.47
N ASP A 18 0.75 -25.63 -13.95
CA ASP A 18 2.03 -25.81 -13.26
C ASP A 18 2.46 -24.58 -12.42
N ALA A 19 1.56 -23.61 -12.23
CA ALA A 19 1.89 -22.41 -11.46
C ALA A 19 2.04 -22.73 -9.97
N THR A 20 2.89 -21.96 -9.32
CA THR A 20 3.06 -21.99 -7.86
C THR A 20 2.66 -20.67 -7.24
N ALA A 21 2.21 -20.70 -5.98
CA ALA A 21 1.91 -19.49 -5.26
C ALA A 21 3.17 -18.62 -5.11
N THR A 22 3.03 -17.32 -5.37
CA THR A 22 4.12 -16.36 -5.14
C THR A 22 4.42 -16.31 -3.63
N PRO A 23 5.67 -16.50 -3.19
CA PRO A 23 6.04 -16.35 -1.79
C PRO A 23 5.76 -14.94 -1.30
N TRP A 24 5.31 -14.80 -0.03
CA TRP A 24 5.05 -13.46 0.53
C TRP A 24 6.31 -12.60 0.57
N ALA A 25 7.47 -13.18 0.79
CA ALA A 25 8.75 -12.47 0.76
C ALA A 25 8.99 -11.73 -0.58
N ASP A 26 8.64 -12.37 -1.71
CA ASP A 26 8.78 -11.78 -3.05
C ASP A 26 7.77 -10.66 -3.27
N ALA A 27 6.51 -10.88 -2.87
CA ALA A 27 5.47 -9.86 -2.91
C ALA A 27 5.84 -8.64 -2.06
N ARG A 28 6.32 -8.86 -0.83
CA ARG A 28 6.79 -7.80 0.08
C ARG A 28 7.98 -7.03 -0.49
N GLN A 29 8.93 -7.73 -1.11
CA GLN A 29 10.07 -7.08 -1.76
C GLN A 29 9.61 -6.18 -2.91
N GLN A 30 8.62 -6.62 -3.69
CA GLN A 30 8.05 -5.80 -4.76
C GLN A 30 7.27 -4.61 -4.20
N LEU A 31 6.52 -4.78 -3.10
CA LEU A 31 5.87 -3.68 -2.40
C LEU A 31 6.88 -2.65 -1.88
N ASP A 32 8.04 -3.06 -1.39
CA ASP A 32 9.06 -2.12 -0.91
C ASP A 32 9.77 -1.38 -2.06
N LYS A 33 10.01 -2.05 -3.18
CA LYS A 33 10.73 -1.49 -4.34
C LYS A 33 9.87 -0.61 -5.25
N ALA A 34 8.55 -0.81 -5.27
CA ALA A 34 7.66 -0.05 -6.15
C ALA A 34 7.75 1.45 -5.87
N GLU A 35 7.83 2.25 -6.91
CA GLU A 35 7.92 3.71 -6.80
C GLU A 35 6.54 4.37 -6.77
N VAL A 36 5.60 3.84 -7.55
CA VAL A 36 4.24 4.38 -7.69
C VAL A 36 3.22 3.33 -7.27
N TYR A 37 2.21 3.79 -6.56
CA TYR A 37 1.08 2.99 -6.12
C TYR A 37 -0.22 3.67 -6.51
N TRP A 38 -1.29 2.91 -6.57
CA TRP A 38 -2.64 3.40 -6.79
C TRP A 38 -3.48 3.13 -5.55
N LEU A 39 -3.97 4.20 -4.93
CA LEU A 39 -4.87 4.11 -3.79
C LEU A 39 -6.31 4.20 -4.27
N SER A 40 -7.09 3.17 -3.97
CA SER A 40 -8.54 3.14 -4.16
C SER A 40 -9.24 3.38 -2.84
N THR A 41 -10.14 4.36 -2.82
CA THR A 41 -11.01 4.72 -1.69
C THR A 41 -12.46 4.79 -2.15
N VAL A 42 -13.40 4.83 -1.21
CA VAL A 42 -14.83 4.92 -1.51
C VAL A 42 -15.36 6.29 -1.12
N ARG A 43 -16.02 6.96 -2.05
CA ARG A 43 -16.69 8.24 -1.78
C ARG A 43 -17.92 8.04 -0.90
N PRO A 44 -18.43 9.10 -0.21
CA PRO A 44 -19.66 9.02 0.59
C PRO A 44 -20.87 8.51 -0.17
N ASP A 45 -20.92 8.74 -1.48
CA ASP A 45 -21.99 8.27 -2.37
C ASP A 45 -21.78 6.84 -2.92
N GLY A 46 -20.76 6.12 -2.41
CA GLY A 46 -20.43 4.74 -2.79
C GLY A 46 -19.59 4.61 -4.06
N ARG A 47 -19.33 5.69 -4.80
CA ARG A 47 -18.49 5.61 -6.01
C ARG A 47 -17.03 5.40 -5.65
N PRO A 48 -16.30 4.53 -6.39
CA PRO A 48 -14.86 4.38 -6.19
C PRO A 48 -14.11 5.66 -6.59
N HIS A 49 -12.98 5.88 -5.94
CA HIS A 49 -12.06 6.96 -6.25
C HIS A 49 -10.64 6.41 -6.22
N VAL A 50 -9.90 6.59 -7.30
CA VAL A 50 -8.54 6.08 -7.46
C VAL A 50 -7.58 7.23 -7.74
N THR A 51 -6.43 7.24 -7.04
CA THR A 51 -5.35 8.20 -7.28
C THR A 51 -3.99 7.53 -7.23
N PRO A 52 -3.03 7.94 -8.08
CA PRO A 52 -1.63 7.55 -7.89
C PRO A 52 -1.06 8.24 -6.66
N LEU A 53 -0.14 7.57 -5.99
CA LEU A 53 0.61 8.12 -4.87
C LEU A 53 1.96 7.44 -4.69
N VAL A 54 2.80 8.02 -3.84
CA VAL A 54 4.04 7.43 -3.35
C VAL A 54 3.81 6.80 -1.98
N SER A 55 4.47 5.66 -1.70
CA SER A 55 4.29 4.92 -0.45
C SER A 55 5.57 4.24 -0.03
N VAL A 56 5.73 3.98 1.25
CA VAL A 56 6.83 3.20 1.80
C VAL A 56 6.32 1.99 2.57
N TRP A 57 7.06 0.89 2.49
CA TRP A 57 6.82 -0.30 3.31
C TRP A 57 7.68 -0.23 4.58
N MET A 58 7.06 -0.37 5.74
CA MET A 58 7.73 -0.38 7.03
C MET A 58 6.86 -1.12 8.05
N ASP A 59 7.46 -1.93 8.91
CA ASP A 59 6.78 -2.66 9.99
C ASP A 59 5.52 -3.41 9.50
N ASP A 60 5.69 -4.17 8.41
CA ASP A 60 4.64 -4.96 7.75
C ASP A 60 3.38 -4.15 7.36
N SER A 61 3.55 -2.88 7.06
CA SER A 61 2.49 -1.96 6.64
C SER A 61 2.96 -1.04 5.52
N LEU A 62 2.01 -0.58 4.71
CA LEU A 62 2.21 0.52 3.78
C LEU A 62 1.90 1.85 4.46
N TYR A 63 2.75 2.85 4.23
CA TYR A 63 2.54 4.21 4.71
C TYR A 63 2.48 5.16 3.53
N PHE A 64 1.49 6.02 3.50
CA PHE A 64 1.38 7.07 2.49
C PHE A 64 1.04 8.42 3.12
N VAL A 65 1.30 9.48 2.35
CA VAL A 65 1.06 10.87 2.75
C VAL A 65 0.03 11.49 1.82
N THR A 66 -0.89 12.27 2.37
CA THR A 66 -1.90 13.00 1.61
C THR A 66 -2.16 14.38 2.24
N GLY A 67 -2.45 15.39 1.42
CA GLY A 67 -2.93 16.66 1.92
C GLY A 67 -4.28 16.51 2.64
N ASN A 68 -4.46 17.24 3.71
CA ASN A 68 -5.68 17.20 4.54
C ASN A 68 -6.96 17.64 3.81
N SER A 69 -6.83 18.41 2.72
CA SER A 69 -7.95 18.88 1.87
C SER A 69 -8.16 18.02 0.61
N GLU A 70 -7.43 16.93 0.46
CA GLU A 70 -7.57 16.07 -0.70
C GLU A 70 -8.76 15.12 -0.56
N ARG A 71 -9.42 14.81 -1.69
CA ARG A 71 -10.60 13.92 -1.73
C ARG A 71 -10.38 12.57 -1.04
N LYS A 72 -9.20 11.99 -1.15
CA LYS A 72 -8.90 10.71 -0.50
C LYS A 72 -8.87 10.83 1.03
N ALA A 73 -8.46 11.97 1.58
CA ALA A 73 -8.52 12.23 3.01
C ALA A 73 -9.98 12.30 3.49
N ASP A 74 -10.85 13.02 2.77
CA ASP A 74 -12.28 13.09 3.07
C ASP A 74 -12.94 11.71 3.00
N ASN A 75 -12.60 10.89 2.00
CA ASN A 75 -13.12 9.55 1.84
C ASN A 75 -12.72 8.65 3.01
N LEU A 76 -11.43 8.67 3.39
CA LEU A 76 -10.87 7.85 4.48
C LEU A 76 -11.38 8.27 5.86
N ALA A 77 -11.74 9.52 6.06
CA ALA A 77 -12.38 9.99 7.29
C ALA A 77 -13.77 9.36 7.52
N GLN A 78 -14.44 8.94 6.45
CA GLN A 78 -15.78 8.32 6.51
C GLN A 78 -15.75 6.81 6.36
N ASN A 79 -14.84 6.29 5.55
CA ASN A 79 -14.63 4.86 5.31
C ASN A 79 -13.13 4.59 5.20
N SER A 80 -12.56 4.03 6.25
CA SER A 80 -11.13 3.72 6.33
C SER A 80 -10.69 2.59 5.40
N TYR A 81 -11.62 1.75 4.93
CA TYR A 81 -11.29 0.61 4.08
C TYR A 81 -10.78 1.09 2.72
N CYS A 82 -9.62 0.61 2.33
CA CYS A 82 -8.97 0.99 1.09
C CYS A 82 -8.22 -0.17 0.45
N ILE A 83 -7.85 0.03 -0.80
CA ILE A 83 -7.01 -0.88 -1.56
C ILE A 83 -5.80 -0.08 -2.08
N ILE A 84 -4.61 -0.63 -1.90
CA ILE A 84 -3.39 -0.11 -2.50
C ILE A 84 -2.88 -1.14 -3.50
N THR A 85 -2.65 -0.71 -4.73
CA THR A 85 -2.12 -1.56 -5.79
C THR A 85 -0.82 -1.01 -6.34
N THR A 86 0.03 -1.90 -6.81
CA THR A 86 1.21 -1.57 -7.62
C THR A 86 1.47 -2.69 -8.61
N GLY A 87 2.18 -2.38 -9.68
CA GLY A 87 2.49 -3.34 -10.73
C GLY A 87 3.17 -2.67 -11.91
N CYS A 88 3.25 -3.33 -13.04
CA CYS A 88 3.80 -2.75 -14.26
C CYS A 88 2.88 -2.93 -15.46
N ASN A 89 2.95 -1.99 -16.42
CA ASN A 89 2.17 -2.01 -17.65
C ASN A 89 2.81 -2.88 -18.75
N ARG A 90 3.42 -3.99 -18.37
CA ARG A 90 3.96 -4.98 -19.31
C ARG A 90 3.13 -6.24 -19.23
N LEU A 91 2.90 -6.88 -20.37
CA LEU A 91 2.16 -8.13 -20.44
C LEU A 91 3.00 -9.33 -19.98
N SER A 92 4.32 -9.28 -20.21
CA SER A 92 5.28 -10.33 -19.86
C SER A 92 6.10 -9.97 -18.64
N GLU A 93 6.42 -10.96 -17.82
CA GLU A 93 7.32 -10.84 -16.65
C GLU A 93 6.92 -9.73 -15.68
N ALA A 94 5.71 -9.80 -15.17
CA ALA A 94 5.15 -8.84 -14.26
C ALA A 94 4.59 -9.51 -13.00
N LEU A 95 4.63 -8.77 -11.90
CA LEU A 95 3.97 -9.10 -10.65
C LEU A 95 3.13 -7.89 -10.23
N ASP A 96 1.80 -8.03 -10.34
CA ASP A 96 0.88 -7.01 -9.86
C ASP A 96 0.41 -7.36 -8.46
N LEU A 97 0.39 -6.39 -7.58
CA LEU A 97 0.06 -6.57 -6.18
C LEU A 97 -1.15 -5.73 -5.78
N VAL A 98 -1.99 -6.33 -4.96
CA VAL A 98 -3.16 -5.70 -4.35
C VAL A 98 -3.08 -5.92 -2.86
N VAL A 99 -3.19 -4.85 -2.08
CA VAL A 99 -3.23 -4.88 -0.61
C VAL A 99 -4.54 -4.25 -0.16
N GLU A 100 -5.35 -5.00 0.57
CA GLU A 100 -6.59 -4.55 1.19
C GLU A 100 -6.38 -4.34 2.69
N GLY A 101 -6.86 -3.22 3.21
CA GLY A 101 -6.78 -2.92 4.64
C GLY A 101 -7.53 -1.66 5.04
N ASP A 102 -7.47 -1.33 6.32
CA ASP A 102 -7.96 -0.05 6.82
C ASP A 102 -6.81 0.95 6.92
N ALA A 103 -7.04 2.14 6.42
CA ALA A 103 -6.12 3.26 6.59
C ALA A 103 -6.32 3.87 7.99
N ALA A 104 -5.31 3.74 8.84
CA ALA A 104 -5.28 4.36 10.16
C ALA A 104 -4.38 5.59 10.12
N MET A 105 -4.88 6.73 10.60
CA MET A 105 -4.07 7.94 10.69
C MET A 105 -3.00 7.80 11.76
N VAL A 106 -1.76 8.18 11.42
CA VAL A 106 -0.60 8.12 12.30
C VAL A 106 -0.45 9.46 13.02
N SER A 107 -0.45 9.41 14.36
CA SER A 107 -0.20 10.58 15.24
C SER A 107 1.03 10.42 16.13
N ASP A 108 1.58 9.20 16.23
CA ASP A 108 2.78 8.93 17.01
C ASP A 108 4.01 9.57 16.37
N HIS A 109 4.67 10.47 17.09
CA HIS A 109 5.82 11.25 16.60
C HIS A 109 7.03 10.37 16.25
N ALA A 110 7.25 9.28 16.98
CA ALA A 110 8.36 8.37 16.70
C ALA A 110 8.10 7.59 15.39
N VAL A 111 6.85 7.18 15.14
CA VAL A 111 6.45 6.56 13.88
C VAL A 111 6.55 7.55 12.72
N LEU A 112 6.05 8.78 12.88
CA LEU A 112 6.14 9.84 11.86
C LEU A 112 7.60 10.13 11.47
N LYS A 113 8.52 10.15 12.44
CA LYS A 113 9.95 10.32 12.17
C LYS A 113 10.51 9.18 11.31
N ARG A 114 10.20 7.94 11.66
CA ARG A 114 10.65 6.76 10.88
C ARG A 114 10.05 6.74 9.47
N VAL A 115 8.78 7.12 9.32
CA VAL A 115 8.14 7.29 8.00
C VAL A 115 8.88 8.34 7.18
N SER A 116 9.17 9.51 7.75
CA SER A 116 9.95 10.57 7.10
C SER A 116 11.32 10.07 6.62
N GLU A 117 12.04 9.33 7.46
CA GLU A 117 13.33 8.73 7.12
C GLU A 117 13.21 7.73 5.95
N ARG A 118 12.18 6.88 5.96
CA ARG A 118 11.91 5.91 4.87
C ARG A 118 11.57 6.61 3.55
N PHE A 119 10.75 7.67 3.56
CA PHE A 119 10.49 8.47 2.37
C PHE A 119 11.76 9.14 1.85
N GLY A 120 12.58 9.71 2.75
CA GLY A 120 13.85 10.34 2.38
C GLY A 120 14.89 9.38 1.81
N ALA A 121 14.85 8.09 2.21
CA ALA A 121 15.72 7.06 1.68
C ALA A 121 15.26 6.51 0.32
N LYS A 122 13.96 6.53 0.05
CA LYS A 122 13.35 5.93 -1.14
C LYS A 122 13.13 6.92 -2.29
N TYR A 123 12.76 8.16 -1.97
CA TYR A 123 12.35 9.16 -2.98
C TYR A 123 13.21 10.41 -2.93
N ASP A 124 13.36 11.04 -4.09
CA ASP A 124 13.93 12.37 -4.20
C ASP A 124 12.90 13.49 -3.97
N SER A 125 13.34 14.75 -3.87
CA SER A 125 12.45 15.90 -3.83
C SER A 125 11.54 15.89 -5.09
N PRO A 126 10.21 16.19 -4.99
CA PRO A 126 9.53 16.79 -3.83
C PRO A 126 8.93 15.77 -2.82
N PHE A 127 9.17 14.47 -2.98
CA PHE A 127 8.54 13.43 -2.15
C PHE A 127 9.32 13.12 -0.86
N ARG A 128 10.25 13.98 -0.47
CA ARG A 128 10.93 13.94 0.83
C ARG A 128 10.16 14.74 1.85
N PHE A 129 9.29 14.08 2.59
CA PHE A 129 8.50 14.70 3.64
C PHE A 129 9.32 14.81 4.93
N LYS A 130 9.18 15.93 5.65
CA LYS A 130 9.77 16.15 6.98
C LYS A 130 8.69 16.08 8.05
N VAL A 131 9.05 15.72 9.28
CA VAL A 131 8.08 15.61 10.39
C VAL A 131 7.24 16.87 10.59
N PRO A 132 7.80 18.12 10.50
CA PRO A 132 7.00 19.33 10.60
C PRO A 132 5.97 19.53 9.47
N ASP A 133 6.11 18.79 8.34
CA ASP A 133 5.15 18.84 7.23
C ASP A 133 3.91 18.00 7.51
N PHE A 134 3.96 17.13 8.54
CA PHE A 134 2.86 16.27 8.92
C PHE A 134 1.93 16.98 9.90
N ALA A 135 0.63 16.88 9.67
CA ALA A 135 -0.35 17.30 10.64
C ALA A 135 -0.33 16.33 11.83
N ALA A 136 -0.01 16.85 13.02
CA ALA A 136 -0.52 16.22 14.22
C ALA A 136 -2.04 16.40 14.25
N TYR A 137 -2.77 15.46 14.81
CA TYR A 137 -4.23 15.47 14.90
C TYR A 137 -4.68 16.79 15.58
N GLY A 138 -5.35 17.69 14.82
CA GLY A 138 -5.85 18.97 15.34
C GLY A 138 -4.90 20.16 15.28
N GLU A 139 -3.66 19.99 14.86
CA GLU A 139 -2.70 21.09 14.69
C GLU A 139 -2.45 21.30 13.20
N GLY A 140 -2.67 22.48 12.68
CA GLY A 140 -2.64 22.98 11.31
C GLY A 140 -1.54 22.55 10.33
N GLY A 141 -1.06 21.34 10.40
CA GLY A 141 -0.17 20.72 9.43
C GLY A 141 -0.90 20.44 8.11
N LYS A 142 -0.17 20.45 6.99
CA LYS A 142 -0.73 20.36 5.65
C LYS A 142 -0.94 18.92 5.19
N ASN A 143 -0.24 17.94 5.77
CA ASN A 143 -0.21 16.56 5.30
C ASN A 143 -0.58 15.57 6.41
N LEU A 144 -1.42 14.61 6.07
CA LEU A 144 -1.79 13.47 6.90
C LEU A 144 -0.96 12.26 6.50
N VAL A 145 -0.52 11.48 7.49
CA VAL A 145 0.14 10.19 7.27
C VAL A 145 -0.83 9.08 7.64
N TYR A 146 -0.99 8.12 6.75
CA TYR A 146 -1.81 6.94 6.97
C TYR A 146 -0.95 5.68 6.95
N GLN A 147 -1.25 4.75 7.85
CA GLN A 147 -0.77 3.38 7.86
C GLN A 147 -1.85 2.45 7.35
N VAL A 148 -1.49 1.51 6.48
CA VAL A 148 -2.36 0.43 6.01
C VAL A 148 -1.68 -0.90 6.31
N ALA A 149 -2.13 -1.56 7.37
CA ALA A 149 -1.76 -2.93 7.67
C ALA A 149 -2.58 -3.87 6.78
N PRO A 150 -1.95 -4.81 6.05
CA PRO A 150 -2.66 -5.74 5.20
C PRO A 150 -3.62 -6.62 5.99
N LYS A 151 -4.89 -6.69 5.58
CA LYS A 151 -5.88 -7.69 6.02
C LYS A 151 -5.93 -8.85 5.03
N ARG A 152 -5.80 -8.53 3.75
CA ARG A 152 -5.65 -9.46 2.63
C ARG A 152 -4.67 -8.87 1.64
N ALA A 153 -4.00 -9.73 0.90
CA ALA A 153 -3.25 -9.28 -0.25
C ALA A 153 -3.39 -10.31 -1.39
N PHE A 154 -3.12 -9.85 -2.60
CA PHE A 154 -3.13 -10.68 -3.80
C PHE A 154 -1.90 -10.36 -4.62
N ALA A 155 -1.33 -11.40 -5.24
CA ALA A 155 -0.26 -11.28 -6.21
C ALA A 155 -0.68 -11.95 -7.51
N TYR A 156 -0.60 -11.22 -8.60
CA TYR A 156 -0.90 -11.70 -9.96
C TYR A 156 0.39 -11.72 -10.76
N GLY A 157 0.96 -12.90 -10.91
CA GLY A 157 2.14 -13.14 -11.75
C GLY A 157 1.75 -13.25 -13.20
N ARG A 158 2.52 -12.62 -14.09
CA ARG A 158 2.40 -12.71 -15.54
C ARG A 158 3.75 -13.02 -16.14
N GLY A 159 3.79 -13.93 -17.11
CA GLY A 159 5.01 -14.37 -17.77
C GLY A 159 4.74 -15.62 -18.62
N ALA A 160 5.66 -16.55 -18.64
CA ALA A 160 5.46 -17.86 -19.26
C ALA A 160 4.30 -18.63 -18.63
N GLN A 161 4.06 -18.38 -17.33
CA GLN A 161 2.92 -18.89 -16.57
C GLN A 161 2.20 -17.73 -15.91
N TYR A 162 0.88 -17.89 -15.72
CA TYR A 162 0.04 -16.97 -14.95
C TYR A 162 -0.18 -17.57 -13.56
N SER A 163 -0.08 -16.74 -12.53
CA SER A 163 -0.40 -17.14 -11.16
C SER A 163 -1.27 -16.10 -10.45
N ALA A 164 -2.28 -16.57 -9.75
CA ALA A 164 -3.07 -15.75 -8.83
C ALA A 164 -2.85 -16.30 -7.42
N THR A 165 -2.21 -15.51 -6.56
CA THR A 165 -1.93 -15.88 -5.17
C THR A 165 -2.72 -15.01 -4.23
N ARG A 166 -3.33 -15.60 -3.21
CA ARG A 166 -4.04 -14.92 -2.14
C ARG A 166 -3.29 -15.11 -0.82
N TYR A 167 -3.11 -14.01 -0.08
CA TYR A 167 -2.51 -14.01 1.25
C TYR A 167 -3.57 -13.67 2.31
N ARG A 168 -3.54 -14.40 3.44
CA ARG A 168 -4.38 -14.19 4.62
C ARG A 168 -3.49 -13.92 5.82
N PHE A 169 -3.65 -12.75 6.44
CA PHE A 169 -2.91 -12.27 7.59
C PHE A 169 -3.61 -12.63 8.92
#